data_b3acf420f272f8a0678759088822c692
#
_entry.id   b3acf420f272f8a0678759088822c692
#
_cell.length_a   1.000
_cell.length_b   1.000
_cell.length_c   1.000
_cell.angle_alpha   90.00
_cell.angle_beta   90.00
_cell.angle_gamma   90.00
#
_symmetry.space_group_name_H-M   'P 1'
#
loop_
_entity.id
_entity.type
_entity.pdbx_description
1 polymer ?
#
loop_
_entity_poly.entity_id
_entity_poly.type
_entity_poly.pdbx_seq_one_letter_code
_entity_poly.pdbx_strand_id
1 'polypeptide(L)'
;MVKLNSRTIQYYLLILYTFFSGVVFFEPSVGDILFIVLLPILIIHVKFKKTEFSLLALLLVPTLFSFFWGFVKFGFLNFKFVFIDIYLFLLFVFFKVCLDNFYEYDRNIIDTLMKTWLAVAYLNVFTGLFSYATGRFNIMGQSIVGFGIRLIGFFKDPNVFGPFACVCGLYVFEKFYQSNKNLIFAIFNFGFMSLGVFLSFSRAAWLNYFAGLLFIVLVYSFKNKNMYKWRTLLLVFLLVFFMVMLIFSDITIAGISFKEFFKGRLGIKSYDAQRFASQGKSLVMLDMSKIFGIGPGNYERITNYSAHNTYLRYMGERGFFGLITGGLLVAFITLRALKIKGKYFFLAASLIGLLVNSYFVDTLHWRHLWIVFAMIVSYSYRKEPYGES
;
A
#
# COMPACT_ATOMS: atom_id res chain seq x y z
N MET A 1 7.69 -31.09 -24.45
CA MET A 1 6.72 -30.77 -23.40
C MET A 1 7.45 -30.52 -22.11
N VAL A 2 7.54 -29.26 -21.64
CA VAL A 2 8.09 -28.95 -20.35
C VAL A 2 7.13 -29.50 -19.29
N LYS A 3 7.56 -30.51 -18.52
CA LYS A 3 6.79 -30.95 -17.35
C LYS A 3 6.72 -29.77 -16.39
N LEU A 4 5.58 -29.08 -16.36
CA LEU A 4 5.32 -28.01 -15.40
C LEU A 4 5.34 -28.66 -14.00
N ASN A 5 6.43 -28.44 -13.29
CA ASN A 5 6.55 -28.84 -11.89
C ASN A 5 5.56 -27.99 -11.07
N SER A 6 4.91 -28.57 -10.08
CA SER A 6 3.97 -27.87 -9.18
C SER A 6 4.54 -26.58 -8.62
N ARG A 7 5.84 -26.53 -8.32
CA ARG A 7 6.57 -25.36 -7.85
C ARG A 7 6.59 -24.22 -8.90
N THR A 8 6.75 -24.55 -10.17
CA THR A 8 6.74 -23.58 -11.26
C THR A 8 5.34 -22.98 -11.44
N ILE A 9 4.29 -23.79 -11.33
CA ILE A 9 2.89 -23.32 -11.38
C ILE A 9 2.63 -22.34 -10.24
N GLN A 10 2.99 -22.68 -9.02
CA GLN A 10 2.84 -21.82 -7.84
C GLN A 10 3.56 -20.47 -8.00
N TYR A 11 4.77 -20.48 -8.58
CA TYR A 11 5.55 -19.27 -8.85
C TYR A 11 4.82 -18.34 -9.83
N TYR A 12 4.35 -18.86 -10.96
CA TYR A 12 3.59 -18.03 -11.92
C TYR A 12 2.25 -17.57 -11.38
N LEU A 13 1.58 -18.39 -10.57
CA LEU A 13 0.35 -17.99 -9.89
C LEU A 13 0.58 -16.84 -8.88
N LEU A 14 1.72 -16.82 -8.19
CA LEU A 14 2.09 -15.72 -7.32
C LEU A 14 2.33 -14.42 -8.12
N ILE A 15 2.98 -14.50 -9.27
CA ILE A 15 3.15 -13.36 -10.18
C ILE A 15 1.79 -12.87 -10.68
N LEU A 16 0.92 -13.78 -11.11
CA LEU A 16 -0.43 -13.47 -11.59
C LEU A 16 -1.27 -12.81 -10.48
N TYR A 17 -1.22 -13.35 -9.26
CA TYR A 17 -1.86 -12.73 -8.10
C TYR A 17 -1.32 -11.31 -7.87
N THR A 18 -0.01 -11.13 -7.93
CA THR A 18 0.63 -9.83 -7.75
C THR A 18 0.15 -8.82 -8.79
N PHE A 19 0.00 -9.24 -10.05
CA PHE A 19 -0.59 -8.42 -11.09
C PHE A 19 -2.02 -7.99 -10.75
N PHE A 20 -2.89 -8.94 -10.44
CA PHE A 20 -4.30 -8.65 -10.15
C PHE A 20 -4.52 -7.98 -8.80
N SER A 21 -3.56 -7.98 -7.88
CA SER A 21 -3.63 -7.19 -6.65
C SER A 21 -3.62 -5.67 -6.89
N GLY A 22 -3.14 -5.24 -8.06
CA GLY A 22 -3.19 -3.86 -8.54
C GLY A 22 -4.35 -3.56 -9.50
N VAL A 23 -5.31 -4.49 -9.66
CA VAL A 23 -6.51 -4.36 -10.49
C VAL A 23 -7.74 -4.68 -9.64
N VAL A 24 -8.37 -3.66 -9.08
CA VAL A 24 -9.44 -3.80 -8.07
C VAL A 24 -10.66 -2.97 -8.46
N PHE A 25 -11.24 -3.25 -9.62
CA PHE A 25 -12.46 -2.57 -10.08
C PHE A 25 -13.69 -2.89 -9.24
N PHE A 26 -13.79 -4.11 -8.74
CA PHE A 26 -14.92 -4.64 -7.98
C PHE A 26 -14.43 -5.52 -6.83
N GLU A 27 -15.30 -5.82 -5.87
CA GLU A 27 -15.03 -6.72 -4.76
C GLU A 27 -16.10 -7.82 -4.68
N PRO A 28 -15.67 -9.09 -4.58
CA PRO A 28 -14.28 -9.55 -4.57
C PRO A 28 -13.59 -9.35 -5.93
N SER A 29 -12.32 -8.89 -5.89
CA SER A 29 -11.52 -8.68 -7.10
C SER A 29 -11.04 -10.01 -7.70
N VAL A 30 -10.55 -9.97 -8.95
CA VAL A 30 -9.93 -11.14 -9.58
C VAL A 30 -8.77 -11.68 -8.72
N GLY A 31 -7.99 -10.78 -8.09
CA GLY A 31 -6.94 -11.18 -7.15
C GLY A 31 -7.48 -11.96 -5.95
N ASP A 32 -8.63 -11.58 -5.39
CA ASP A 32 -9.22 -12.28 -4.25
C ASP A 32 -9.66 -13.69 -4.61
N ILE A 33 -10.26 -13.87 -5.79
CA ILE A 33 -10.66 -15.18 -6.31
C ILE A 33 -9.42 -16.05 -6.56
N LEU A 34 -8.39 -15.49 -7.19
CA LEU A 34 -7.11 -16.18 -7.40
C LEU A 34 -6.47 -16.60 -6.07
N PHE A 35 -6.54 -15.77 -5.03
CA PHE A 35 -6.01 -16.13 -3.72
C PHE A 35 -6.73 -17.32 -3.10
N ILE A 36 -8.06 -17.37 -3.21
CA ILE A 36 -8.87 -18.51 -2.72
C ILE A 36 -8.47 -19.81 -3.44
N VAL A 37 -8.20 -19.74 -4.74
CA VAL A 37 -7.74 -20.90 -5.52
C VAL A 37 -6.30 -21.29 -5.18
N LEU A 38 -5.44 -20.29 -4.96
CA LEU A 38 -4.03 -20.48 -4.62
C LEU A 38 -3.82 -21.07 -3.23
N LEU A 39 -4.66 -20.68 -2.26
CA LEU A 39 -4.52 -21.04 -0.87
C LEU A 39 -4.39 -22.57 -0.64
N PRO A 40 -5.29 -23.43 -1.17
CA PRO A 40 -5.18 -24.88 -1.03
C PRO A 40 -3.90 -25.45 -1.67
N ILE A 41 -3.53 -24.94 -2.84
CA ILE A 41 -2.34 -25.40 -3.58
C ILE A 41 -1.06 -25.08 -2.80
N LEU A 42 -1.04 -23.91 -2.13
CA LEU A 42 0.10 -23.47 -1.34
C LEU A 42 0.22 -24.25 -0.02
N ILE A 43 -0.89 -24.52 0.65
CA ILE A 43 -0.91 -25.26 1.94
C ILE A 43 -0.26 -26.64 1.80
N ILE A 44 -0.48 -27.35 0.69
CA ILE A 44 0.01 -28.71 0.49
C ILE A 44 1.54 -28.77 0.45
N HIS A 45 2.23 -27.71 0.03
CA HIS A 45 3.67 -27.71 -0.23
C HIS A 45 4.48 -26.82 0.72
N VAL A 46 3.82 -26.15 1.67
CA VAL A 46 4.45 -25.11 2.50
C VAL A 46 4.56 -25.56 3.94
N LYS A 47 5.76 -25.47 4.49
CA LYS A 47 6.01 -25.67 5.93
C LYS A 47 5.90 -24.35 6.66
N PHE A 48 4.89 -24.22 7.52
CA PHE A 48 4.76 -23.08 8.42
C PHE A 48 5.75 -23.20 9.59
N LYS A 49 6.42 -22.10 9.89
CA LYS A 49 7.29 -21.96 11.06
C LYS A 49 6.47 -21.40 12.24
N LYS A 50 6.98 -21.53 13.47
CA LYS A 50 6.34 -20.95 14.66
C LYS A 50 6.06 -19.44 14.53
N THR A 51 6.94 -18.70 13.84
CA THR A 51 6.78 -17.26 13.59
C THR A 51 5.52 -16.92 12.79
N GLU A 52 5.16 -17.72 11.77
CA GLU A 52 3.96 -17.49 10.97
C GLU A 52 2.70 -17.72 11.80
N PHE A 53 2.67 -18.78 12.60
CA PHE A 53 1.56 -19.03 13.53
C PHE A 53 1.43 -17.92 14.57
N SER A 54 2.55 -17.42 15.12
CA SER A 54 2.53 -16.31 16.08
C SER A 54 2.02 -15.02 15.45
N LEU A 55 2.42 -14.70 14.22
CA LEU A 55 1.94 -13.51 13.49
C LEU A 55 0.45 -13.63 13.18
N LEU A 56 0.01 -14.81 12.76
CA LEU A 56 -1.41 -15.05 12.48
C LEU A 56 -2.25 -14.96 13.76
N ALA A 57 -1.79 -15.55 14.87
CA ALA A 57 -2.45 -15.45 16.16
C ALA A 57 -2.51 -14.00 16.66
N LEU A 58 -1.42 -13.23 16.52
CA LEU A 58 -1.37 -11.82 16.92
C LEU A 58 -2.45 -10.97 16.23
N LEU A 59 -2.84 -11.32 15.02
CA LEU A 59 -3.83 -10.62 14.21
C LEU A 59 -5.26 -11.18 14.39
N LEU A 60 -5.41 -12.52 14.35
CA LEU A 60 -6.72 -13.16 14.40
C LEU A 60 -7.34 -13.13 15.79
N VAL A 61 -6.55 -13.37 16.84
CA VAL A 61 -7.08 -13.46 18.21
C VAL A 61 -7.80 -12.15 18.61
N PRO A 62 -7.18 -10.96 18.53
CA PRO A 62 -7.88 -9.72 18.89
C PRO A 62 -9.10 -9.43 18.00
N THR A 63 -9.03 -9.77 16.71
CA THR A 63 -10.15 -9.58 15.78
C THR A 63 -11.34 -10.46 16.15
N LEU A 64 -11.11 -11.75 16.44
CA LEU A 64 -12.17 -12.68 16.83
C LEU A 64 -12.75 -12.34 18.20
N PHE A 65 -11.90 -12.05 19.20
CA PHE A 65 -12.36 -11.62 20.52
C PHE A 65 -13.22 -10.35 20.44
N SER A 66 -12.77 -9.36 19.69
CA SER A 66 -13.52 -8.13 19.46
C SER A 66 -14.85 -8.39 18.75
N PHE A 67 -14.88 -9.27 17.74
CA PHE A 67 -16.09 -9.64 17.04
C PHE A 67 -17.13 -10.29 17.97
N PHE A 68 -16.72 -11.34 18.71
CA PHE A 68 -17.63 -12.02 19.64
C PHE A 68 -18.07 -11.10 20.79
N TRP A 69 -17.19 -10.26 21.31
CA TRP A 69 -17.53 -9.27 22.32
C TRP A 69 -18.51 -8.22 21.82
N GLY A 70 -18.30 -7.71 20.63
CA GLY A 70 -19.20 -6.76 19.94
C GLY A 70 -20.60 -7.36 19.76
N PHE A 71 -20.67 -8.65 19.41
CA PHE A 71 -21.94 -9.37 19.31
C PHE A 71 -22.63 -9.53 20.67
N VAL A 72 -21.92 -10.07 21.66
CA VAL A 72 -22.52 -10.35 22.99
C VAL A 72 -22.95 -9.08 23.70
N LYS A 73 -22.15 -8.01 23.62
CA LYS A 73 -22.40 -6.78 24.38
C LYS A 73 -23.36 -5.81 23.67
N PHE A 74 -23.30 -5.74 22.34
CA PHE A 74 -24.00 -4.72 21.57
C PHE A 74 -24.94 -5.30 20.50
N GLY A 75 -24.98 -6.60 20.28
CA GLY A 75 -25.70 -7.23 19.19
C GLY A 75 -25.12 -6.91 17.80
N PHE A 76 -23.88 -6.44 17.72
CA PHE A 76 -23.26 -6.01 16.47
C PHE A 76 -22.63 -7.20 15.73
N LEU A 77 -23.21 -7.59 14.63
CA LEU A 77 -22.69 -8.62 13.72
C LEU A 77 -22.24 -8.00 12.41
N ASN A 78 -20.96 -8.15 12.07
CA ASN A 78 -20.43 -7.70 10.79
C ASN A 78 -19.45 -8.75 10.24
N PHE A 79 -20.01 -9.87 9.77
CA PHE A 79 -19.21 -10.96 9.20
C PHE A 79 -18.36 -10.52 8.02
N LYS A 80 -18.86 -9.59 7.18
CA LYS A 80 -18.14 -9.11 6.01
C LYS A 80 -16.75 -8.61 6.38
N PHE A 81 -16.62 -7.74 7.38
CA PHE A 81 -15.34 -7.17 7.77
C PHE A 81 -14.44 -8.19 8.46
N VAL A 82 -14.98 -9.10 9.24
CA VAL A 82 -14.21 -10.20 9.84
C VAL A 82 -13.60 -11.08 8.75
N PHE A 83 -14.37 -11.44 7.72
CA PHE A 83 -13.84 -12.23 6.60
C PHE A 83 -12.78 -11.47 5.78
N ILE A 84 -12.96 -10.17 5.58
CA ILE A 84 -11.94 -9.33 4.94
C ILE A 84 -10.65 -9.31 5.77
N ASP A 85 -10.75 -9.14 7.08
CA ASP A 85 -9.58 -9.16 7.97
C ASP A 85 -8.87 -10.52 7.94
N ILE A 86 -9.62 -11.62 8.08
CA ILE A 86 -9.06 -12.97 7.99
C ILE A 86 -8.35 -13.17 6.65
N TYR A 87 -8.99 -12.78 5.55
CA TYR A 87 -8.39 -12.86 4.21
C TYR A 87 -7.05 -12.11 4.14
N LEU A 88 -6.99 -10.87 4.63
CA LEU A 88 -5.79 -10.04 4.55
C LEU A 88 -4.67 -10.56 5.47
N PHE A 89 -5.01 -11.09 6.63
CA PHE A 89 -4.03 -11.68 7.53
C PHE A 89 -3.46 -12.99 6.97
N LEU A 90 -4.30 -13.81 6.37
CA LEU A 90 -3.87 -14.98 5.62
C LEU A 90 -3.00 -14.57 4.43
N LEU A 91 -3.40 -13.56 3.67
CA LEU A 91 -2.61 -13.02 2.56
C LEU A 91 -1.20 -12.64 3.02
N PHE A 92 -1.07 -11.88 4.11
CA PHE A 92 0.23 -11.50 4.67
C PHE A 92 1.12 -12.70 4.96
N VAL A 93 0.60 -13.66 5.73
CA VAL A 93 1.37 -14.82 6.17
C VAL A 93 1.72 -15.72 4.98
N PHE A 94 0.75 -16.02 4.12
CA PHE A 94 0.99 -16.88 2.95
C PHE A 94 1.92 -16.25 1.93
N PHE A 95 1.77 -14.96 1.67
CA PHE A 95 2.66 -14.26 0.75
C PHE A 95 4.11 -14.28 1.26
N LYS A 96 4.31 -14.05 2.56
CA LYS A 96 5.62 -14.17 3.21
C LYS A 96 6.21 -15.57 3.06
N VAL A 97 5.41 -16.60 3.27
CA VAL A 97 5.87 -17.99 3.15
C VAL A 97 6.20 -18.35 1.69
N CYS A 98 5.42 -17.89 0.73
CA CYS A 98 5.72 -18.04 -0.69
C CYS A 98 7.06 -17.38 -1.04
N LEU A 99 7.29 -16.15 -0.59
CA LEU A 99 8.55 -15.45 -0.80
C LEU A 99 9.75 -16.23 -0.23
N ASP A 100 9.62 -16.82 0.95
CA ASP A 100 10.69 -17.61 1.56
C ASP A 100 10.99 -18.86 0.74
N ASN A 101 9.96 -19.56 0.25
CA ASN A 101 10.11 -20.79 -0.53
C ASN A 101 10.66 -20.54 -1.94
N PHE A 102 10.25 -19.44 -2.57
CA PHE A 102 10.69 -19.13 -3.94
C PHE A 102 12.03 -18.42 -4.01
N TYR A 103 12.57 -17.92 -2.90
CA TYR A 103 13.87 -17.26 -2.90
C TYR A 103 15.00 -18.19 -3.35
N GLU A 104 14.93 -19.48 -3.06
CA GLU A 104 15.89 -20.46 -3.55
C GLU A 104 15.78 -20.69 -5.06
N TYR A 105 14.57 -20.51 -5.62
CA TYR A 105 14.29 -20.64 -7.04
C TYR A 105 14.62 -19.37 -7.82
N ASP A 106 14.25 -18.22 -7.27
CA ASP A 106 14.52 -16.89 -7.81
C ASP A 106 14.99 -15.95 -6.70
N ARG A 107 16.31 -15.73 -6.63
CA ARG A 107 16.92 -14.81 -5.65
C ARG A 107 16.44 -13.37 -5.81
N ASN A 108 15.94 -13.02 -6.98
CA ASN A 108 15.41 -11.70 -7.32
C ASN A 108 13.88 -11.62 -7.28
N ILE A 109 13.19 -12.57 -6.62
CA ILE A 109 11.73 -12.65 -6.59
C ILE A 109 11.06 -11.32 -6.24
N ILE A 110 11.61 -10.53 -5.32
CA ILE A 110 11.08 -9.21 -4.98
C ILE A 110 11.15 -8.26 -6.18
N ASP A 111 12.24 -8.27 -6.95
CA ASP A 111 12.33 -7.47 -8.18
C ASP A 111 11.33 -7.94 -9.21
N THR A 112 11.11 -9.24 -9.34
CA THR A 112 10.11 -9.82 -10.27
C THR A 112 8.71 -9.34 -9.92
N LEU A 113 8.32 -9.39 -8.65
CA LEU A 113 7.02 -8.94 -8.17
C LEU A 113 6.88 -7.42 -8.29
N MET A 114 7.93 -6.65 -7.99
CA MET A 114 7.91 -5.20 -8.14
C MET A 114 7.84 -4.76 -9.60
N LYS A 115 8.48 -5.48 -10.53
CA LYS A 115 8.31 -5.24 -11.97
C LYS A 115 6.89 -5.55 -12.43
N THR A 116 6.26 -6.56 -11.87
CA THR A 116 4.85 -6.88 -12.12
C THR A 116 3.94 -5.75 -11.64
N TRP A 117 4.13 -5.25 -10.42
CA TRP A 117 3.40 -4.08 -9.93
C TRP A 117 3.67 -2.83 -10.74
N LEU A 118 4.92 -2.63 -11.15
CA LEU A 118 5.30 -1.50 -11.99
C LEU A 118 4.56 -1.53 -13.35
N ALA A 119 4.45 -2.71 -13.97
CA ALA A 119 3.67 -2.87 -15.20
C ALA A 119 2.19 -2.49 -14.99
N VAL A 120 1.59 -2.91 -13.88
CA VAL A 120 0.21 -2.53 -13.53
C VAL A 120 0.11 -1.02 -13.26
N ALA A 121 1.08 -0.43 -12.56
CA ALA A 121 1.11 1.01 -12.31
C ALA A 121 1.23 1.80 -13.61
N TYR A 122 2.06 1.35 -14.56
CA TYR A 122 2.12 1.94 -15.91
C TYR A 122 0.77 1.88 -16.61
N LEU A 123 0.12 0.72 -16.63
CA LEU A 123 -1.20 0.57 -17.24
C LEU A 123 -2.22 1.55 -16.64
N ASN A 124 -2.22 1.70 -15.32
CA ASN A 124 -3.09 2.66 -14.63
C ASN A 124 -2.84 4.10 -15.05
N VAL A 125 -1.56 4.52 -15.11
CA VAL A 125 -1.20 5.90 -15.47
C VAL A 125 -1.47 6.14 -16.95
N PHE A 126 -1.12 5.21 -17.84
CA PHE A 126 -1.40 5.34 -19.28
C PHE A 126 -2.91 5.42 -19.56
N THR A 127 -3.70 4.56 -18.93
CA THR A 127 -5.16 4.58 -19.09
C THR A 127 -5.74 5.90 -18.57
N GLY A 128 -5.18 6.43 -17.47
CA GLY A 128 -5.55 7.74 -16.95
C GLY A 128 -5.21 8.88 -17.89
N LEU A 129 -4.00 8.91 -18.44
CA LEU A 129 -3.58 9.92 -19.41
C LEU A 129 -4.44 9.85 -20.70
N PHE A 130 -4.73 8.64 -21.17
CA PHE A 130 -5.65 8.43 -22.29
C PHE A 130 -7.05 8.99 -21.97
N SER A 131 -7.56 8.74 -20.77
CA SER A 131 -8.85 9.28 -20.32
C SER A 131 -8.86 10.80 -20.29
N TYR A 132 -7.78 11.44 -19.82
CA TYR A 132 -7.65 12.91 -19.86
C TYR A 132 -7.59 13.45 -21.26
N ALA A 133 -6.83 12.81 -22.16
CA ALA A 133 -6.67 13.25 -23.54
C ALA A 133 -7.97 13.12 -24.35
N THR A 134 -8.76 12.09 -24.10
CA THR A 134 -9.99 11.80 -24.87
C THR A 134 -11.28 12.31 -24.21
N GLY A 135 -11.23 12.76 -22.97
CA GLY A 135 -12.41 13.08 -22.17
C GLY A 135 -13.27 11.85 -21.76
N ARG A 136 -12.78 10.63 -22.06
CA ARG A 136 -13.47 9.37 -21.73
C ARG A 136 -13.07 8.89 -20.35
N PHE A 137 -13.77 9.35 -19.31
CA PHE A 137 -13.43 9.03 -17.91
C PHE A 137 -13.89 7.65 -17.47
N ASN A 138 -14.81 7.02 -18.20
CA ASN A 138 -15.25 5.65 -17.97
C ASN A 138 -14.80 4.74 -19.12
N ILE A 139 -14.20 3.61 -18.75
CA ILE A 139 -13.79 2.56 -19.69
C ILE A 139 -14.43 1.25 -19.22
N MET A 140 -15.16 0.57 -20.11
CA MET A 140 -15.89 -0.68 -19.81
C MET A 140 -16.78 -0.57 -18.56
N GLY A 141 -17.47 0.57 -18.37
CA GLY A 141 -18.35 0.80 -17.23
C GLY A 141 -17.63 1.14 -15.91
N GLN A 142 -16.31 1.25 -15.92
CA GLN A 142 -15.52 1.59 -14.73
C GLN A 142 -14.93 3.00 -14.84
N SER A 143 -14.98 3.74 -13.75
CA SER A 143 -14.39 5.07 -13.68
C SER A 143 -12.90 4.98 -13.53
N ILE A 144 -12.15 5.44 -14.55
CA ILE A 144 -10.69 5.58 -14.53
C ILE A 144 -10.29 6.93 -13.92
N VAL A 145 -11.09 7.95 -14.17
CA VAL A 145 -10.98 9.29 -13.59
C VAL A 145 -12.31 9.65 -12.94
N GLY A 146 -12.27 10.13 -11.72
CA GLY A 146 -13.49 10.47 -10.98
C GLY A 146 -13.22 11.45 -9.86
N PHE A 147 -14.24 11.74 -9.05
CA PHE A 147 -14.18 12.75 -7.98
C PHE A 147 -13.61 14.10 -8.47
N GLY A 148 -14.12 14.59 -9.58
CA GLY A 148 -13.56 15.69 -10.37
C GLY A 148 -12.61 15.15 -11.42
N ILE A 149 -11.32 15.46 -11.30
CA ILE A 149 -10.28 15.01 -12.23
C ILE A 149 -9.23 14.11 -11.56
N ARG A 150 -9.61 13.34 -10.54
CA ARG A 150 -8.68 12.46 -9.82
C ARG A 150 -8.48 11.14 -10.57
N LEU A 151 -7.23 10.76 -10.74
CA LEU A 151 -6.89 9.44 -11.28
C LEU A 151 -7.21 8.34 -10.26
N ILE A 152 -8.10 7.44 -10.64
CA ILE A 152 -8.50 6.25 -9.90
C ILE A 152 -7.76 5.03 -10.46
N GLY A 153 -7.57 4.99 -11.78
CA GLY A 153 -7.01 3.85 -12.50
C GLY A 153 -7.91 2.62 -12.37
N PHE A 154 -7.28 1.47 -12.19
CA PHE A 154 -7.95 0.18 -12.01
C PHE A 154 -8.31 -0.12 -10.54
N PHE A 155 -8.43 0.92 -9.72
CA PHE A 155 -8.88 0.85 -8.33
C PHE A 155 -10.28 1.46 -8.18
N LYS A 156 -10.85 1.35 -6.99
CA LYS A 156 -12.14 1.97 -6.66
C LYS A 156 -12.01 3.41 -6.15
N ASP A 157 -10.84 3.76 -5.66
CA ASP A 157 -10.60 5.03 -4.97
C ASP A 157 -9.19 5.55 -5.25
N PRO A 158 -9.03 6.84 -5.58
CA PRO A 158 -7.72 7.43 -5.80
C PRO A 158 -6.85 7.44 -4.53
N ASN A 159 -7.45 7.34 -3.34
CA ASN A 159 -6.68 7.19 -2.09
C ASN A 159 -6.07 5.79 -1.93
N VAL A 160 -6.50 4.80 -2.71
CA VAL A 160 -5.90 3.46 -2.76
C VAL A 160 -4.87 3.39 -3.89
N PHE A 161 -5.20 3.92 -5.08
CA PHE A 161 -4.28 3.96 -6.22
C PHE A 161 -3.01 4.76 -5.91
N GLY A 162 -3.16 5.97 -5.34
CA GLY A 162 -2.02 6.84 -5.02
C GLY A 162 -0.94 6.14 -4.19
N PRO A 163 -1.24 5.56 -3.03
CA PRO A 163 -0.28 4.80 -2.21
C PRO A 163 0.30 3.56 -2.90
N PHE A 164 -0.47 2.86 -3.72
CA PHE A 164 0.07 1.79 -4.56
C PHE A 164 1.14 2.32 -5.54
N ALA A 165 0.85 3.43 -6.21
CA ALA A 165 1.80 4.09 -7.10
C ALA A 165 3.04 4.63 -6.34
N CYS A 166 2.89 5.04 -5.05
CA CYS A 166 4.01 5.43 -4.20
C CYS A 166 5.02 4.29 -4.02
N VAL A 167 4.56 3.08 -3.73
CA VAL A 167 5.45 1.91 -3.57
C VAL A 167 6.24 1.65 -4.86
N CYS A 168 5.56 1.71 -6.02
CA CYS A 168 6.20 1.57 -7.33
C CYS A 168 7.22 2.70 -7.61
N GLY A 169 6.85 3.93 -7.28
CA GLY A 169 7.73 5.10 -7.44
C GLY A 169 8.98 5.05 -6.56
N LEU A 170 8.85 4.61 -5.29
CA LEU A 170 9.98 4.43 -4.38
C LEU A 170 10.92 3.30 -4.85
N TYR A 171 10.38 2.22 -5.39
CA TYR A 171 11.17 1.16 -6.01
C TYR A 171 11.99 1.68 -7.21
N VAL A 172 11.36 2.42 -8.11
CA VAL A 172 12.04 3.02 -9.27
C VAL A 172 13.10 4.02 -8.82
N PHE A 173 12.78 4.84 -7.81
CA PHE A 173 13.71 5.82 -7.25
C PHE A 173 14.95 5.16 -6.68
N GLU A 174 14.81 4.07 -5.93
CA GLU A 174 15.94 3.35 -5.41
C GLU A 174 16.79 2.71 -6.52
N LYS A 175 16.17 2.13 -7.54
CA LYS A 175 16.89 1.60 -8.71
C LYS A 175 17.67 2.67 -9.44
N PHE A 176 17.15 3.89 -9.51
CA PHE A 176 17.89 5.04 -10.03
C PHE A 176 19.16 5.33 -9.22
N TYR A 177 19.09 5.23 -7.89
CA TYR A 177 20.26 5.43 -7.03
C TYR A 177 21.32 4.35 -7.20
N GLN A 178 20.90 3.12 -7.43
CA GLN A 178 21.80 1.95 -7.50
C GLN A 178 22.41 1.75 -8.90
N SER A 179 21.81 2.30 -9.94
CA SER A 179 22.25 2.07 -11.32
C SER A 179 23.00 3.26 -11.88
N ASN A 180 24.16 2.97 -12.52
CA ASN A 180 24.88 3.95 -13.34
C ASN A 180 24.48 3.90 -14.82
N LYS A 181 23.55 3.01 -15.19
CA LYS A 181 23.13 2.79 -16.59
C LYS A 181 21.83 3.55 -16.88
N ASN A 182 21.75 4.16 -18.05
CA ASN A 182 20.53 4.80 -18.60
C ASN A 182 19.82 5.78 -17.66
N LEU A 183 20.53 6.84 -17.28
CA LEU A 183 20.01 7.90 -16.43
C LEU A 183 18.68 8.48 -16.96
N ILE A 184 18.58 8.70 -18.27
CA ILE A 184 17.37 9.27 -18.92
C ILE A 184 16.17 8.34 -18.70
N PHE A 185 16.36 7.04 -18.92
CA PHE A 185 15.29 6.06 -18.70
C PHE A 185 14.85 5.99 -17.22
N ALA A 186 15.79 6.09 -16.30
CA ALA A 186 15.49 6.10 -14.88
C ALA A 186 14.72 7.38 -14.46
N ILE A 187 15.11 8.55 -14.97
CA ILE A 187 14.39 9.81 -14.75
C ILE A 187 12.98 9.73 -15.33
N PHE A 188 12.84 9.21 -16.55
CA PHE A 188 11.52 9.04 -17.18
C PHE A 188 10.59 8.15 -16.34
N ASN A 189 11.07 6.97 -15.91
CA ASN A 189 10.29 6.07 -15.08
C ASN A 189 9.88 6.70 -13.76
N PHE A 190 10.82 7.39 -13.10
CA PHE A 190 10.55 8.07 -11.85
C PHE A 190 9.53 9.19 -12.02
N GLY A 191 9.71 10.03 -13.06
CA GLY A 191 8.77 11.10 -13.39
C GLY A 191 7.38 10.59 -13.72
N PHE A 192 7.30 9.49 -14.48
CA PHE A 192 6.03 8.87 -14.86
C PHE A 192 5.27 8.28 -13.65
N MET A 193 5.98 7.61 -12.73
CA MET A 193 5.36 7.11 -11.51
C MET A 193 4.95 8.24 -10.57
N SER A 194 5.80 9.28 -10.45
CA SER A 194 5.48 10.47 -9.67
C SER A 194 4.25 11.20 -10.21
N LEU A 195 4.10 11.27 -11.54
CA LEU A 195 2.92 11.80 -12.19
C LEU A 195 1.65 11.01 -11.78
N GLY A 196 1.71 9.68 -11.75
CA GLY A 196 0.61 8.85 -11.29
C GLY A 196 0.19 9.15 -9.85
N VAL A 197 1.16 9.24 -8.94
CA VAL A 197 0.91 9.63 -7.53
C VAL A 197 0.25 11.01 -7.48
N PHE A 198 0.77 11.95 -8.24
CA PHE A 198 0.29 13.32 -8.26
C PHE A 198 -1.15 13.42 -8.78
N LEU A 199 -1.45 12.79 -9.92
CA LEU A 199 -2.77 12.77 -10.54
C LEU A 199 -3.84 12.05 -9.72
N SER A 200 -3.44 11.25 -8.71
CA SER A 200 -4.41 10.72 -7.74
C SER A 200 -5.08 11.83 -6.93
N PHE A 201 -4.49 13.03 -6.84
CA PHE A 201 -4.92 14.15 -6.01
C PHE A 201 -5.25 13.72 -4.56
N SER A 202 -4.55 12.71 -4.07
CA SER A 202 -4.65 12.25 -2.69
C SER A 202 -3.57 12.92 -1.84
N ARG A 203 -3.98 13.84 -0.97
CA ARG A 203 -3.06 14.51 -0.02
C ARG A 203 -2.29 13.50 0.83
N ALA A 204 -2.97 12.45 1.26
CA ALA A 204 -2.36 11.37 2.04
C ALA A 204 -1.30 10.61 1.22
N ALA A 205 -1.57 10.34 -0.07
CA ALA A 205 -0.59 9.71 -0.96
C ALA A 205 0.62 10.62 -1.22
N TRP A 206 0.41 11.91 -1.36
CA TRP A 206 1.53 12.88 -1.50
C TRP A 206 2.43 12.88 -0.27
N LEU A 207 1.83 12.90 0.94
CA LEU A 207 2.59 12.81 2.20
C LEU A 207 3.31 11.47 2.35
N ASN A 208 2.66 10.36 1.98
CA ASN A 208 3.26 9.04 1.92
C ASN A 208 4.51 9.05 1.03
N TYR A 209 4.35 9.54 -0.20
CA TYR A 209 5.44 9.56 -1.18
C TYR A 209 6.60 10.44 -0.73
N PHE A 210 6.29 11.64 -0.23
CA PHE A 210 7.29 12.57 0.30
C PHE A 210 8.05 11.96 1.49
N ALA A 211 7.36 11.35 2.45
CA ALA A 211 7.97 10.70 3.60
C ALA A 211 8.91 9.56 3.19
N GLY A 212 8.47 8.73 2.23
CA GLY A 212 9.29 7.63 1.69
C GLY A 212 10.52 8.13 0.94
N LEU A 213 10.37 9.13 0.07
CA LEU A 213 11.48 9.76 -0.67
C LEU A 213 12.47 10.41 0.28
N LEU A 214 11.98 11.20 1.25
CA LEU A 214 12.82 11.86 2.25
C LEU A 214 13.63 10.82 3.04
N PHE A 215 13.01 9.72 3.42
CA PHE A 215 13.70 8.65 4.15
C PHE A 215 14.83 8.02 3.31
N ILE A 216 14.58 7.70 2.03
CA ILE A 216 15.63 7.20 1.13
C ILE A 216 16.78 8.22 1.01
N VAL A 217 16.42 9.48 0.75
CA VAL A 217 17.40 10.56 0.61
C VAL A 217 18.27 10.70 1.86
N LEU A 218 17.66 10.74 3.03
CA LEU A 218 18.39 10.87 4.30
C LEU A 218 19.36 9.71 4.50
N VAL A 219 18.90 8.47 4.33
CA VAL A 219 19.77 7.31 4.54
C VAL A 219 20.93 7.25 3.54
N TYR A 220 20.67 7.51 2.25
CA TYR A 220 21.75 7.54 1.26
C TYR A 220 22.70 8.73 1.45
N SER A 221 22.21 9.89 1.94
CA SER A 221 23.06 11.05 2.24
C SER A 221 24.03 10.78 3.40
N PHE A 222 23.61 10.01 4.39
CA PHE A 222 24.50 9.61 5.50
C PHE A 222 25.49 8.50 5.10
N LYS A 223 25.15 7.66 4.12
CA LYS A 223 25.98 6.51 3.73
C LYS A 223 27.14 6.87 2.80
N ASN A 224 27.02 7.85 1.92
CA ASN A 224 28.09 8.19 0.97
C ASN A 224 27.88 9.46 0.12
N LYS A 225 29.02 10.13 -0.06
CA LYS A 225 29.71 10.76 -1.20
C LYS A 225 28.92 11.62 -2.21
N ASN A 226 29.58 12.65 -2.65
CA ASN A 226 29.15 13.73 -3.54
C ASN A 226 28.25 13.36 -4.74
N MET A 227 28.42 12.16 -5.33
CA MET A 227 27.61 11.72 -6.49
C MET A 227 26.13 11.54 -6.17
N TYR A 228 25.78 11.02 -4.99
CA TYR A 228 24.38 10.82 -4.60
C TYR A 228 23.68 12.13 -4.25
N LYS A 229 24.43 13.10 -3.70
CA LYS A 229 23.89 14.45 -3.40
C LYS A 229 23.42 15.16 -4.66
N TRP A 230 24.19 15.14 -5.73
CA TRP A 230 23.81 15.76 -6.99
C TRP A 230 22.60 15.11 -7.65
N ARG A 231 22.52 13.78 -7.64
CA ARG A 231 21.36 13.06 -8.16
C ARG A 231 20.10 13.37 -7.36
N THR A 232 20.19 13.45 -6.04
CA THR A 232 19.09 13.85 -5.16
C THR A 232 18.63 15.27 -5.48
N LEU A 233 19.57 16.22 -5.53
CA LEU A 233 19.25 17.62 -5.84
C LEU A 233 18.59 17.76 -7.20
N LEU A 234 19.09 17.05 -8.22
CA LEU A 234 18.50 17.04 -9.55
C LEU A 234 17.07 16.51 -9.54
N LEU A 235 16.81 15.40 -8.86
CA LEU A 235 15.48 14.80 -8.78
C LEU A 235 14.51 15.64 -7.98
N VAL A 236 14.93 16.18 -6.84
CA VAL A 236 14.12 17.12 -6.08
C VAL A 236 13.81 18.36 -6.91
N PHE A 237 14.80 18.90 -7.59
CA PHE A 237 14.61 20.04 -8.51
C PHE A 237 13.61 19.69 -9.61
N LEU A 238 13.74 18.54 -10.28
CA LEU A 238 12.82 18.11 -11.34
C LEU A 238 11.40 17.91 -10.80
N LEU A 239 11.23 17.32 -9.61
CA LEU A 239 9.93 17.18 -8.98
C LEU A 239 9.31 18.55 -8.65
N VAL A 240 10.06 19.44 -8.03
CA VAL A 240 9.58 20.80 -7.70
C VAL A 240 9.27 21.56 -8.98
N PHE A 241 10.16 21.54 -9.96
CA PHE A 241 9.96 22.17 -11.27
C PHE A 241 8.68 21.66 -11.95
N PHE A 242 8.49 20.34 -11.99
CA PHE A 242 7.30 19.73 -12.57
C PHE A 242 6.02 20.14 -11.82
N MET A 243 6.06 20.16 -10.48
CA MET A 243 4.95 20.62 -9.65
C MET A 243 4.62 22.08 -9.91
N VAL A 244 5.64 22.94 -10.00
CA VAL A 244 5.47 24.35 -10.31
C VAL A 244 4.85 24.52 -11.71
N MET A 245 5.38 23.82 -12.72
CA MET A 245 4.82 23.86 -14.08
C MET A 245 3.34 23.45 -14.12
N LEU A 246 2.95 22.40 -13.37
CA LEU A 246 1.55 21.98 -13.29
C LEU A 246 0.66 23.02 -12.58
N ILE A 247 1.17 23.65 -11.51
CA ILE A 247 0.43 24.68 -10.75
C ILE A 247 0.19 25.93 -11.59
N PHE A 248 1.13 26.29 -12.45
CA PHE A 248 1.03 27.49 -13.30
C PHE A 248 0.46 27.18 -14.70
N SER A 249 0.16 25.92 -15.00
CA SER A 249 -0.46 25.56 -16.27
C SER A 249 -1.93 25.96 -16.32
N ASP A 250 -2.36 26.51 -17.46
CA ASP A 250 -3.76 26.79 -17.75
C ASP A 250 -4.50 25.58 -18.34
N ILE A 251 -4.00 24.37 -18.04
CA ILE A 251 -4.61 23.13 -18.51
C ILE A 251 -6.01 22.98 -17.92
N THR A 252 -6.99 22.79 -18.80
CA THR A 252 -8.35 22.41 -18.43
C THR A 252 -8.64 20.98 -18.87
N ILE A 253 -9.23 20.19 -17.98
CA ILE A 253 -9.60 18.80 -18.23
C ILE A 253 -11.10 18.70 -17.99
N ALA A 254 -11.86 18.36 -19.03
CA ALA A 254 -13.34 18.32 -18.99
C ALA A 254 -13.97 19.59 -18.39
N GLY A 255 -13.47 20.76 -18.74
CA GLY A 255 -13.96 22.04 -18.23
C GLY A 255 -13.50 22.39 -16.81
N ILE A 256 -12.72 21.54 -16.15
CA ILE A 256 -12.17 21.80 -14.82
C ILE A 256 -10.73 22.29 -14.96
N SER A 257 -10.44 23.50 -14.47
CA SER A 257 -9.08 24.03 -14.40
C SER A 257 -8.24 23.20 -13.44
N PHE A 258 -7.13 22.65 -13.95
CA PHE A 258 -6.19 21.87 -13.15
C PHE A 258 -5.63 22.68 -11.98
N LYS A 259 -5.27 23.94 -12.24
CA LYS A 259 -4.77 24.89 -11.25
C LYS A 259 -5.75 25.14 -10.12
N GLU A 260 -7.02 25.40 -10.45
CA GLU A 260 -8.06 25.65 -9.44
C GLU A 260 -8.35 24.38 -8.63
N PHE A 261 -8.44 23.22 -9.32
CA PHE A 261 -8.64 21.95 -8.64
C PHE A 261 -7.50 21.63 -7.68
N PHE A 262 -6.25 21.84 -8.11
CA PHE A 262 -5.06 21.64 -7.27
C PHE A 262 -5.06 22.58 -6.05
N LYS A 263 -5.26 23.90 -6.26
CA LYS A 263 -5.39 24.88 -5.17
C LYS A 263 -6.50 24.48 -4.19
N GLY A 264 -7.62 24.00 -4.74
CA GLY A 264 -8.70 23.47 -3.94
C GLY A 264 -8.31 22.26 -3.08
N ARG A 265 -7.32 21.48 -3.45
CA ARG A 265 -6.83 20.33 -2.66
C ARG A 265 -5.85 20.70 -1.55
N LEU A 266 -5.16 21.84 -1.64
CA LEU A 266 -4.21 22.29 -0.61
C LEU A 266 -4.92 22.89 0.63
N GLY A 267 -6.16 23.39 0.50
CA GLY A 267 -6.92 23.96 1.61
C GLY A 267 -7.65 22.93 2.48
N ILE A 268 -8.00 23.34 3.70
CA ILE A 268 -8.92 22.59 4.57
C ILE A 268 -10.34 22.77 4.03
N LYS A 269 -11.07 21.68 3.88
CA LYS A 269 -12.43 21.64 3.36
C LYS A 269 -13.43 21.33 4.49
N SER A 270 -14.70 21.66 4.28
CA SER A 270 -15.77 21.37 5.24
C SER A 270 -15.86 19.87 5.59
N TYR A 271 -15.59 18.97 4.62
CA TYR A 271 -15.57 17.54 4.87
C TYR A 271 -14.38 17.09 5.75
N ASP A 272 -13.31 17.87 5.87
CA ASP A 272 -12.20 17.57 6.78
C ASP A 272 -12.67 17.73 8.24
N ALA A 273 -13.51 18.72 8.55
CA ALA A 273 -14.13 18.87 9.87
C ALA A 273 -15.01 17.66 10.24
N GLN A 274 -15.77 17.13 9.28
CA GLN A 274 -16.57 15.91 9.48
C GLN A 274 -15.68 14.69 9.75
N ARG A 275 -14.53 14.59 9.06
CA ARG A 275 -13.54 13.53 9.32
C ARG A 275 -12.95 13.61 10.71
N PHE A 276 -12.55 14.81 11.16
CA PHE A 276 -12.03 15.00 12.52
C PHE A 276 -13.10 14.70 13.58
N ALA A 277 -14.34 15.12 13.35
CA ALA A 277 -15.45 14.78 14.23
C ALA A 277 -15.68 13.25 14.30
N SER A 278 -15.63 12.56 13.15
CA SER A 278 -15.72 11.10 13.10
C SER A 278 -14.57 10.43 13.85
N GLN A 279 -13.34 10.93 13.68
CA GLN A 279 -12.16 10.42 14.40
C GLN A 279 -12.31 10.55 15.92
N GLY A 280 -12.88 11.65 16.41
CA GLY A 280 -13.18 11.84 17.83
C GLY A 280 -14.15 10.80 18.41
N LYS A 281 -15.02 10.20 17.58
CA LYS A 281 -15.94 9.15 18.00
C LYS A 281 -15.26 7.83 18.36
N SER A 282 -14.01 7.59 17.94
CA SER A 282 -13.22 6.44 18.40
C SER A 282 -13.01 6.43 19.91
N LEU A 283 -12.93 7.59 20.55
CA LEU A 283 -12.87 7.69 22.01
C LEU A 283 -14.20 7.28 22.65
N VAL A 284 -15.32 7.66 22.06
CA VAL A 284 -16.66 7.20 22.52
C VAL A 284 -16.78 5.67 22.42
N MET A 285 -16.30 5.08 21.31
CA MET A 285 -16.27 3.62 21.17
C MET A 285 -15.39 2.94 22.20
N LEU A 286 -14.24 3.57 22.52
CA LEU A 286 -13.34 3.09 23.57
C LEU A 286 -14.01 3.15 24.95
N ASP A 287 -14.77 4.19 25.25
CA ASP A 287 -15.54 4.29 26.50
C ASP A 287 -16.66 3.24 26.60
N MET A 288 -17.30 2.90 25.45
CA MET A 288 -18.28 1.83 25.38
C MET A 288 -17.65 0.46 25.69
N SER A 289 -16.40 0.22 25.22
CA SER A 289 -15.68 -1.03 25.42
C SER A 289 -14.17 -0.84 25.33
N LYS A 290 -13.53 -0.59 26.49
CA LYS A 290 -12.11 -0.26 26.58
C LYS A 290 -11.19 -1.38 26.12
N ILE A 291 -11.51 -2.63 26.48
CA ILE A 291 -10.59 -3.76 26.24
C ILE A 291 -10.73 -4.31 24.82
N PHE A 292 -11.94 -4.65 24.38
CA PHE A 292 -12.16 -5.36 23.12
C PHE A 292 -12.79 -4.51 22.02
N GLY A 293 -13.19 -3.26 22.30
CA GLY A 293 -13.84 -2.39 21.34
C GLY A 293 -15.28 -2.83 21.00
N ILE A 294 -15.81 -2.30 19.90
CA ILE A 294 -17.20 -2.53 19.48
C ILE A 294 -17.34 -3.63 18.41
N GLY A 295 -16.26 -4.25 18.01
CA GLY A 295 -16.21 -5.26 16.94
C GLY A 295 -15.83 -4.71 15.57
N PRO A 296 -15.13 -5.52 14.73
CA PRO A 296 -14.65 -5.14 13.42
C PRO A 296 -15.79 -4.68 12.49
N GLY A 297 -15.58 -3.60 11.74
CA GLY A 297 -16.53 -3.06 10.77
C GLY A 297 -17.79 -2.43 11.37
N ASN A 298 -17.81 -2.16 12.67
CA ASN A 298 -18.94 -1.51 13.33
C ASN A 298 -18.73 -0.01 13.56
N TYR A 299 -17.60 0.54 13.12
CA TYR A 299 -17.27 1.96 13.27
C TYR A 299 -18.38 2.87 12.71
N GLU A 300 -18.84 2.59 11.51
CA GLU A 300 -19.87 3.34 10.80
C GLU A 300 -21.28 3.19 11.42
N ARG A 301 -21.49 2.25 12.36
CA ARG A 301 -22.74 2.15 13.15
C ARG A 301 -22.85 3.25 14.21
N ILE A 302 -21.70 3.73 14.71
CA ILE A 302 -21.65 4.80 15.73
C ILE A 302 -21.47 6.16 15.07
N THR A 303 -20.91 6.18 13.85
CA THR A 303 -20.68 7.40 13.09
C THR A 303 -21.26 7.26 11.69
N ASN A 304 -21.73 8.35 11.10
CA ASN A 304 -22.19 8.33 9.72
C ASN A 304 -21.03 8.42 8.70
N TYR A 305 -19.80 8.50 9.17
CA TYR A 305 -18.60 8.70 8.35
C TYR A 305 -17.53 7.70 8.73
N SER A 306 -16.74 7.30 7.75
CA SER A 306 -15.55 6.48 7.97
C SER A 306 -14.50 7.22 8.82
N ALA A 307 -13.74 6.47 9.61
CA ALA A 307 -12.68 7.02 10.49
C ALA A 307 -11.61 7.82 9.73
N HIS A 308 -11.31 7.43 8.48
CA HIS A 308 -10.17 7.97 7.73
C HIS A 308 -8.87 8.03 8.53
N ASN A 309 -8.68 7.09 9.44
CA ASN A 309 -7.48 6.92 10.28
C ASN A 309 -7.48 5.47 10.77
N THR A 310 -6.50 4.69 10.32
CA THR A 310 -6.41 3.26 10.65
C THR A 310 -6.22 3.03 12.14
N TYR A 311 -5.41 3.85 12.81
CA TYR A 311 -5.09 3.67 14.23
C TYR A 311 -6.31 3.89 15.11
N LEU A 312 -7.04 4.98 14.85
CA LEU A 312 -8.24 5.32 15.60
C LEU A 312 -9.39 4.34 15.31
N ARG A 313 -9.53 3.90 14.06
CA ARG A 313 -10.49 2.85 13.71
C ARG A 313 -10.16 1.56 14.44
N TYR A 314 -8.89 1.14 14.39
CA TYR A 314 -8.45 -0.10 15.02
C TYR A 314 -8.66 -0.06 16.53
N MET A 315 -8.39 1.09 17.16
CA MET A 315 -8.63 1.34 18.58
C MET A 315 -10.14 1.27 18.91
N GLY A 316 -10.99 1.97 18.19
CA GLY A 316 -12.44 1.98 18.44
C GLY A 316 -13.08 0.60 18.24
N GLU A 317 -12.71 -0.10 17.18
CA GLU A 317 -13.27 -1.40 16.83
C GLU A 317 -12.72 -2.55 17.71
N ARG A 318 -11.43 -2.50 18.13
CA ARG A 318 -10.74 -3.61 18.83
C ARG A 318 -10.24 -3.25 20.22
N GLY A 319 -10.50 -2.05 20.70
CA GLY A 319 -10.11 -1.57 22.02
C GLY A 319 -8.60 -1.53 22.25
N PHE A 320 -8.19 -1.48 23.51
CA PHE A 320 -6.77 -1.53 23.89
C PHE A 320 -6.10 -2.85 23.53
N PHE A 321 -6.84 -3.96 23.54
CA PHE A 321 -6.28 -5.27 23.18
C PHE A 321 -5.84 -5.27 21.71
N GLY A 322 -6.69 -4.76 20.81
CA GLY A 322 -6.33 -4.59 19.40
C GLY A 322 -5.20 -3.57 19.20
N LEU A 323 -5.25 -2.44 19.90
CA LEU A 323 -4.23 -1.40 19.79
C LEU A 323 -2.84 -1.91 20.19
N ILE A 324 -2.73 -2.68 21.26
CA ILE A 324 -1.48 -3.29 21.71
C ILE A 324 -0.98 -4.31 20.68
N THR A 325 -1.83 -5.22 20.24
CA THR A 325 -1.42 -6.27 19.30
C THR A 325 -1.08 -5.71 17.93
N GLY A 326 -1.84 -4.73 17.41
CA GLY A 326 -1.53 -4.01 16.20
C GLY A 326 -0.24 -3.19 16.33
N GLY A 327 -0.03 -2.52 17.46
CA GLY A 327 1.22 -1.81 17.77
C GLY A 327 2.43 -2.75 17.80
N LEU A 328 2.30 -3.93 18.41
CA LEU A 328 3.35 -4.96 18.41
C LEU A 328 3.68 -5.45 16.99
N LEU A 329 2.65 -5.64 16.13
CA LEU A 329 2.88 -5.99 14.73
C LEU A 329 3.63 -4.89 14.00
N VAL A 330 3.18 -3.64 14.09
CA VAL A 330 3.83 -2.50 13.44
C VAL A 330 5.27 -2.34 13.94
N ALA A 331 5.50 -2.43 15.25
CA ALA A 331 6.83 -2.40 15.84
C ALA A 331 7.71 -3.54 15.32
N PHE A 332 7.20 -4.77 15.27
CA PHE A 332 7.92 -5.92 14.71
C PHE A 332 8.32 -5.68 13.24
N ILE A 333 7.36 -5.25 12.40
CA ILE A 333 7.64 -5.00 10.98
C ILE A 333 8.64 -3.84 10.82
N THR A 334 8.53 -2.79 11.63
CA THR A 334 9.46 -1.66 11.61
C THR A 334 10.88 -2.10 12.00
N LEU A 335 11.02 -2.89 13.06
CA LEU A 335 12.32 -3.46 13.45
C LEU A 335 12.91 -4.36 12.36
N ARG A 336 12.06 -5.06 11.60
CA ARG A 336 12.51 -5.85 10.45
C ARG A 336 12.91 -4.96 9.28
N ALA A 337 12.16 -3.92 8.98
CA ALA A 337 12.48 -2.95 7.94
C ALA A 337 13.81 -2.24 8.17
N LEU A 338 14.13 -1.89 9.42
CA LEU A 338 15.40 -1.27 9.80
C LEU A 338 16.62 -2.19 9.59
N LYS A 339 16.42 -3.50 9.50
CA LYS A 339 17.47 -4.48 9.18
C LYS A 339 17.77 -4.60 7.69
N ILE A 340 16.89 -4.07 6.83
CA ILE A 340 17.07 -4.10 5.38
C ILE A 340 18.20 -3.14 5.01
N LYS A 341 19.19 -3.68 4.31
CA LYS A 341 20.33 -2.91 3.78
C LYS A 341 20.41 -3.16 2.27
N GLY A 342 21.02 -2.24 1.53
CA GLY A 342 21.34 -2.45 0.12
C GLY A 342 20.13 -2.36 -0.81
N LYS A 343 19.91 -3.40 -1.60
CA LYS A 343 19.08 -3.41 -2.81
C LYS A 343 17.58 -3.16 -2.64
N TYR A 344 17.01 -3.38 -1.46
CA TYR A 344 15.55 -3.31 -1.23
C TYR A 344 15.16 -2.32 -0.13
N PHE A 345 15.95 -1.28 0.02
CA PHE A 345 15.72 -0.26 1.04
C PHE A 345 14.41 0.52 0.83
N PHE A 346 13.92 0.55 -0.43
CA PHE A 346 12.60 1.10 -0.76
C PHE A 346 11.47 0.45 0.05
N LEU A 347 11.62 -0.80 0.51
CA LEU A 347 10.60 -1.46 1.34
C LEU A 347 10.46 -0.76 2.70
N ALA A 348 11.60 -0.36 3.33
CA ALA A 348 11.57 0.41 4.56
C ALA A 348 10.97 1.81 4.34
N ALA A 349 11.31 2.45 3.22
CA ALA A 349 10.73 3.73 2.82
C ALA A 349 9.22 3.63 2.56
N SER A 350 8.79 2.56 1.88
CA SER A 350 7.37 2.29 1.64
C SER A 350 6.60 2.05 2.95
N LEU A 351 7.21 1.35 3.91
CA LEU A 351 6.61 1.18 5.24
C LEU A 351 6.37 2.53 5.91
N ILE A 352 7.38 3.39 5.96
CA ILE A 352 7.27 4.72 6.58
C ILE A 352 6.16 5.52 5.90
N GLY A 353 6.17 5.57 4.56
CA GLY A 353 5.13 6.26 3.80
C GLY A 353 3.73 5.71 4.09
N LEU A 354 3.55 4.39 4.10
CA LEU A 354 2.28 3.74 4.38
C LEU A 354 1.80 3.98 5.82
N LEU A 355 2.70 4.01 6.80
CA LEU A 355 2.36 4.33 8.19
C LEU A 355 1.90 5.80 8.32
N VAL A 356 2.57 6.73 7.65
CA VAL A 356 2.11 8.13 7.56
C VAL A 356 0.75 8.21 6.89
N ASN A 357 0.54 7.49 5.79
CA ASN A 357 -0.74 7.47 5.09
C ASN A 357 -1.88 6.92 5.96
N SER A 358 -1.60 5.91 6.79
CA SER A 358 -2.56 5.28 7.72
C SER A 358 -3.13 6.25 8.76
N TYR A 359 -2.45 7.37 9.00
CA TYR A 359 -2.96 8.44 9.87
C TYR A 359 -4.08 9.26 9.21
N PHE A 360 -4.13 9.31 7.88
CA PHE A 360 -5.07 10.15 7.12
C PHE A 360 -6.12 9.35 6.36
N VAL A 361 -5.92 8.04 6.20
CA VAL A 361 -6.84 7.13 5.50
C VAL A 361 -6.85 5.78 6.18
N ASP A 362 -7.96 5.06 6.12
CA ASP A 362 -8.01 3.66 6.56
C ASP A 362 -7.32 2.76 5.54
N THR A 363 -6.16 2.24 5.92
CA THR A 363 -5.30 1.43 5.05
C THR A 363 -5.38 -0.07 5.35
N LEU A 364 -6.10 -0.45 6.41
CA LEU A 364 -6.16 -1.83 6.88
C LEU A 364 -6.61 -2.81 5.79
N HIS A 365 -7.54 -2.38 4.94
CA HIS A 365 -8.13 -3.20 3.90
C HIS A 365 -7.37 -3.16 2.55
N TRP A 366 -6.16 -2.61 2.51
CA TRP A 366 -5.37 -2.52 1.30
C TRP A 366 -4.43 -3.71 1.13
N ARG A 367 -4.63 -4.49 0.09
CA ARG A 367 -3.81 -5.68 -0.23
C ARG A 367 -2.33 -5.38 -0.33
N HIS A 368 -1.97 -4.26 -0.97
CA HIS A 368 -0.57 -3.86 -1.16
C HIS A 368 0.14 -3.53 0.17
N LEU A 369 -0.56 -3.07 1.21
CA LEU A 369 0.01 -2.90 2.54
C LEU A 369 0.54 -4.23 3.09
N TRP A 370 -0.29 -5.27 3.05
CA TRP A 370 0.02 -6.59 3.58
C TRP A 370 1.10 -7.31 2.77
N ILE A 371 1.11 -7.09 1.44
CA ILE A 371 2.17 -7.60 0.55
C ILE A 371 3.52 -6.92 0.86
N VAL A 372 3.55 -5.61 1.07
CA VAL A 372 4.77 -4.90 1.49
C VAL A 372 5.26 -5.42 2.84
N PHE A 373 4.36 -5.64 3.80
CA PHE A 373 4.71 -6.24 5.09
C PHE A 373 5.34 -7.63 4.92
N ALA A 374 4.75 -8.46 4.05
CA ALA A 374 5.28 -9.79 3.74
C ALA A 374 6.68 -9.73 3.11
N MET A 375 6.90 -8.81 2.17
CA MET A 375 8.20 -8.59 1.54
C MET A 375 9.27 -8.16 2.58
N ILE A 376 8.92 -7.23 3.48
CA ILE A 376 9.81 -6.76 4.55
C ILE A 376 10.21 -7.92 5.46
N VAL A 377 9.23 -8.66 5.97
CA VAL A 377 9.48 -9.75 6.92
C VAL A 377 10.29 -10.85 6.26
N SER A 378 9.91 -11.28 5.05
CA SER A 378 10.64 -12.32 4.32
C SER A 378 12.08 -11.89 4.04
N TYR A 379 12.31 -10.69 3.50
CA TYR A 379 13.65 -10.25 3.13
C TYR A 379 14.56 -10.04 4.35
N SER A 380 14.03 -9.52 5.45
CA SER A 380 14.81 -9.19 6.65
C SER A 380 15.43 -10.40 7.37
N TYR A 381 14.97 -11.61 7.10
CA TYR A 381 15.55 -12.84 7.61
C TYR A 381 16.68 -13.41 6.74
N ARG A 382 16.87 -12.86 5.55
CA ARG A 382 17.88 -13.34 4.61
C ARG A 382 19.24 -12.79 5.02
N LYS A 383 20.21 -13.69 5.15
CA LYS A 383 21.61 -13.31 5.24
C LYS A 383 22.08 -13.02 3.81
N GLU A 384 22.36 -11.77 3.49
CA GLU A 384 23.10 -11.50 2.25
C GLU A 384 24.48 -12.18 2.37
N PRO A 385 24.94 -12.88 1.33
CA PRO A 385 26.33 -13.30 1.29
C PRO A 385 27.19 -12.02 1.37
N TYR A 386 28.04 -11.95 2.38
CA TYR A 386 29.04 -10.90 2.52
C TYR A 386 29.86 -10.86 1.22
N GLY A 387 29.70 -9.82 0.42
CA GLY A 387 30.60 -9.63 -0.72
C GLY A 387 30.10 -8.92 -1.96
N GLU A 388 28.93 -8.23 -1.97
CA GLU A 388 28.59 -7.29 -3.04
C GLU A 388 28.20 -5.94 -2.44
N SER A 389 29.24 -5.18 -2.01
CA SER A 389 29.13 -3.75 -1.65
C SER A 389 29.48 -2.87 -2.85
#